data_bc6a44d184d5e56a26b3b7b25d44193c
#
_entry.id   bc6a44d184d5e56a26b3b7b25d44193c
#
_cell.length_a   1.000
_cell.length_b   1.000
_cell.length_c   1.000
_cell.angle_alpha   90.00
_cell.angle_beta   90.00
_cell.angle_gamma   90.00
#
_symmetry.space_group_name_H-M   'P 1'
#
loop_
_entity.id
_entity.type
_entity.pdbx_description
1 polymer ?
#
loop_
_entity_poly.entity_id
_entity_poly.type
_entity_poly.pdbx_seq_one_letter_code
_entity_poly.pdbx_strand_id
1 'polypeptide(L)'
;MRGVRAAALAALMIAMSAGAGWAQGALPDPALTPGVINPAVTQETIGETICVRGWTRTVRPPQEFTYQLKRRQMRTYGYLGRRLGDFELDHLVPLDLGGSPDDARNLWPEPWIEANGWGADRKDELEAALSRLVCAGRLGLAEAQAAITTDWIAAWRKYVPGSP
;
A
#
# COMPACT_ATOMS: atom_id res chain seq x y z
N MET A 1 6.94 71.39 17.98
CA MET A 1 7.47 70.01 18.02
C MET A 1 6.31 69.08 17.77
N ARG A 2 6.20 68.54 16.56
CA ARG A 2 5.11 67.58 16.16
C ARG A 2 5.71 66.18 16.05
N GLY A 3 5.31 65.34 16.99
CA GLY A 3 5.74 63.95 16.98
C GLY A 3 4.99 63.11 15.92
N VAL A 4 5.74 62.53 15.00
CA VAL A 4 5.24 61.58 14.01
C VAL A 4 5.13 60.21 14.66
N ARG A 5 3.91 59.68 14.79
CA ARG A 5 3.65 58.30 15.23
C ARG A 5 3.78 57.38 14.02
N ALA A 6 4.78 56.57 13.99
CA ALA A 6 4.93 55.48 13.02
C ALA A 6 3.96 54.35 13.38
N ALA A 7 3.00 54.06 12.52
CA ALA A 7 2.14 52.89 12.60
C ALA A 7 2.87 51.70 11.93
N ALA A 8 3.23 50.69 12.72
CA ALA A 8 3.77 49.45 12.23
C ALA A 8 2.62 48.56 11.71
N LEU A 9 2.53 48.38 10.41
CA LEU A 9 1.66 47.39 9.77
C LEU A 9 2.31 46.00 9.91
N ALA A 10 1.77 45.20 10.80
CA ALA A 10 2.13 43.77 10.87
C ALA A 10 1.44 43.02 9.71
N ALA A 11 2.20 42.63 8.71
CA ALA A 11 1.73 41.76 7.65
C ALA A 11 1.61 40.31 8.18
N LEU A 12 0.36 39.87 8.34
CA LEU A 12 0.05 38.49 8.70
C LEU A 12 0.31 37.60 7.48
N MET A 13 1.44 36.91 7.42
CA MET A 13 1.73 35.89 6.42
C MET A 13 0.90 34.64 6.75
N ILE A 14 -0.23 34.48 6.06
CA ILE A 14 -0.97 33.22 6.05
C ILE A 14 -0.14 32.23 5.21
N ALA A 15 0.59 31.36 5.87
CA ALA A 15 1.20 30.23 5.23
C ALA A 15 0.06 29.30 4.75
N MET A 16 -0.31 29.40 3.47
CA MET A 16 -1.08 28.37 2.81
C MET A 16 -0.20 27.12 2.78
N SER A 17 -0.44 26.19 3.71
CA SER A 17 -0.01 24.83 3.57
C SER A 17 -0.74 24.29 2.33
N ALA A 18 -0.05 24.31 1.17
CA ALA A 18 -0.45 23.51 0.04
C ALA A 18 -0.43 22.06 0.55
N GLY A 19 -1.61 21.53 0.88
CA GLY A 19 -1.78 20.12 1.08
C GLY A 19 -1.19 19.47 -0.18
N ALA A 20 -0.10 18.73 -0.02
CA ALA A 20 0.40 17.89 -1.08
C ALA A 20 -0.76 16.97 -1.45
N GLY A 21 -1.45 17.31 -2.54
CA GLY A 21 -2.37 16.39 -3.17
C GLY A 21 -1.51 15.18 -3.51
N TRP A 22 -1.66 14.13 -2.74
CA TRP A 22 -1.06 12.85 -3.08
C TRP A 22 -1.55 12.54 -4.47
N ALA A 23 -0.65 12.58 -5.43
CA ALA A 23 -0.96 12.15 -6.77
C ALA A 23 -1.59 10.77 -6.63
N GLN A 24 -2.81 10.62 -7.13
CA GLN A 24 -3.48 9.32 -7.26
C GLN A 24 -2.55 8.48 -8.13
N GLY A 25 -1.68 7.72 -7.49
CA GLY A 25 -0.55 7.04 -8.09
C GLY A 25 -0.55 5.56 -7.74
N ALA A 26 0.43 4.87 -8.22
CA ALA A 26 0.61 3.45 -8.00
C ALA A 26 1.00 3.08 -6.54
N LEU A 27 1.18 4.06 -5.64
CA LEU A 27 1.43 3.81 -4.22
C LEU A 27 0.17 4.11 -3.41
N PRO A 28 -0.15 3.31 -2.37
CA PRO A 28 -1.26 3.60 -1.47
C PRO A 28 -0.97 4.84 -0.61
N ASP A 29 -2.04 5.47 -0.13
CA ASP A 29 -1.92 6.51 0.89
C ASP A 29 -1.58 5.85 2.25
N PRO A 30 -0.43 6.13 2.86
CA PRO A 30 -0.01 5.50 4.10
C PRO A 30 -0.88 5.88 5.31
N ALA A 31 -1.64 6.98 5.24
CA ALA A 31 -2.60 7.33 6.28
C ALA A 31 -3.88 6.47 6.22
N LEU A 32 -4.23 5.98 5.04
CA LEU A 32 -5.40 5.13 4.81
C LEU A 32 -5.04 3.64 4.86
N THR A 33 -3.91 3.29 4.24
CA THR A 33 -3.43 1.91 4.12
C THR A 33 -1.96 1.83 4.52
N PRO A 34 -1.67 1.85 5.83
CA PRO A 34 -0.30 1.70 6.34
C PRO A 34 0.27 0.29 6.14
N GLY A 35 -0.56 -0.67 5.82
CA GLY A 35 -0.23 -2.09 5.84
C GLY A 35 -0.40 -2.70 7.24
N VAL A 36 -1.20 -3.75 7.34
CA VAL A 36 -1.45 -4.48 8.59
C VAL A 36 -1.09 -5.94 8.40
N ILE A 37 -0.31 -6.49 9.32
CA ILE A 37 0.09 -7.89 9.30
C ILE A 37 -0.89 -8.76 10.10
N ASN A 38 -0.97 -10.03 9.74
CA ASN A 38 -1.65 -11.08 10.48
C ASN A 38 -0.70 -11.55 11.61
N PRO A 39 -1.05 -11.38 12.89
CA PRO A 39 -0.17 -11.76 14.00
C PRO A 39 0.09 -13.26 14.12
N ALA A 40 -0.69 -14.10 13.45
CA ALA A 40 -0.44 -15.54 13.39
C ALA A 40 0.70 -15.93 12.43
N VAL A 41 1.17 -14.99 11.59
CA VAL A 41 2.26 -15.20 10.65
C VAL A 41 3.51 -14.50 11.15
N THR A 42 4.43 -15.27 11.70
CA THR A 42 5.73 -14.82 12.18
C THR A 42 6.85 -15.56 11.45
N GLN A 43 8.10 -15.15 11.62
CA GLN A 43 9.25 -15.85 11.03
C GLN A 43 9.31 -17.32 11.46
N GLU A 44 8.85 -17.62 12.68
CA GLU A 44 8.84 -19.00 13.22
C GLU A 44 7.72 -19.83 12.61
N THR A 45 6.59 -19.21 12.24
CA THR A 45 5.40 -19.92 11.73
C THR A 45 5.30 -19.96 10.21
N ILE A 46 6.21 -19.33 9.45
CA ILE A 46 6.14 -19.32 7.98
C ILE A 46 6.05 -20.73 7.37
N GLY A 47 6.74 -21.72 7.95
CA GLY A 47 6.73 -23.10 7.49
C GLY A 47 5.39 -23.83 7.66
N GLU A 48 4.49 -23.30 8.51
CA GLU A 48 3.15 -23.82 8.77
C GLU A 48 2.05 -22.94 8.16
N THR A 49 2.44 -21.77 7.63
CA THR A 49 1.54 -20.75 7.09
C THR A 49 1.90 -20.41 5.65
N ILE A 50 2.44 -19.25 5.40
CA ILE A 50 2.65 -18.67 4.06
C ILE A 50 3.48 -19.53 3.12
N CYS A 51 4.39 -20.36 3.63
CA CYS A 51 5.19 -21.27 2.81
C CYS A 51 4.51 -22.61 2.53
N VAL A 52 3.31 -22.83 3.08
CA VAL A 52 2.48 -24.00 2.77
C VAL A 52 1.64 -23.71 1.52
N ARG A 53 1.78 -24.56 0.51
CA ARG A 53 1.03 -24.40 -0.74
C ARG A 53 -0.48 -24.35 -0.49
N GLY A 54 -1.09 -23.24 -0.88
CA GLY A 54 -2.55 -23.04 -0.78
C GLY A 54 -3.04 -22.46 0.55
N TRP A 55 -2.14 -22.19 1.50
CA TRP A 55 -2.51 -21.57 2.78
C TRP A 55 -3.25 -20.25 2.58
N THR A 56 -2.83 -19.38 1.68
CA THR A 56 -3.48 -18.09 1.39
C THR A 56 -4.95 -18.23 1.01
N ARG A 57 -5.36 -19.34 0.42
CA ARG A 57 -6.78 -19.62 0.10
C ARG A 57 -7.62 -19.85 1.34
N THR A 58 -7.01 -20.35 2.42
CA THR A 58 -7.74 -20.64 3.68
C THR A 58 -8.06 -19.40 4.48
N VAL A 59 -7.29 -18.32 4.26
CA VAL A 59 -7.44 -17.05 4.98
C VAL A 59 -8.08 -15.94 4.12
N ARG A 60 -8.18 -16.13 2.81
CA ARG A 60 -8.73 -15.13 1.89
C ARG A 60 -10.21 -14.86 2.19
N PRO A 61 -10.61 -13.59 2.35
CA PRO A 61 -12.00 -13.24 2.62
C PRO A 61 -12.94 -13.64 1.49
N PRO A 62 -14.23 -13.84 1.78
CA PRO A 62 -15.25 -14.06 0.76
C PRO A 62 -15.34 -12.89 -0.24
N GLN A 63 -15.68 -13.19 -1.50
CA GLN A 63 -15.79 -12.20 -2.56
C GLN A 63 -16.81 -11.08 -2.24
N GLU A 64 -17.91 -11.40 -1.60
CA GLU A 64 -18.91 -10.39 -1.19
C GLU A 64 -18.30 -9.36 -0.22
N PHE A 65 -17.51 -9.79 0.76
CA PHE A 65 -16.80 -8.90 1.67
C PHE A 65 -15.85 -7.96 0.91
N THR A 66 -15.02 -8.53 0.04
CA THR A 66 -14.02 -7.76 -0.73
C THR A 66 -14.68 -6.78 -1.70
N TYR A 67 -15.80 -7.16 -2.32
CA TYR A 67 -16.57 -6.28 -3.19
C TYR A 67 -17.12 -5.06 -2.45
N GLN A 68 -17.74 -5.26 -1.29
CA GLN A 68 -18.26 -4.17 -0.47
C GLN A 68 -17.14 -3.27 0.07
N LEU A 69 -16.02 -3.86 0.49
CA LEU A 69 -14.86 -3.11 0.93
C LEU A 69 -14.26 -2.28 -0.21
N LYS A 70 -14.08 -2.85 -1.40
CA LYS A 70 -13.60 -2.14 -2.59
C LYS A 70 -14.42 -0.87 -2.87
N ARG A 71 -15.74 -0.99 -2.84
CA ARG A 71 -16.63 0.17 -3.04
C ARG A 71 -16.45 1.26 -1.98
N ARG A 72 -16.18 0.90 -0.73
CA ARG A 72 -15.88 1.85 0.34
C ARG A 72 -14.52 2.50 0.11
N GLN A 73 -13.48 1.70 -0.14
CA GLN A 73 -12.11 2.18 -0.37
C GLN A 73 -12.02 3.11 -1.58
N MET A 74 -12.72 2.81 -2.68
CA MET A 74 -12.79 3.72 -3.84
C MET A 74 -13.27 5.13 -3.45
N ARG A 75 -14.25 5.22 -2.53
CA ARG A 75 -14.73 6.53 -2.03
C ARG A 75 -13.71 7.18 -1.11
N THR A 76 -13.13 6.42 -0.18
CA THR A 76 -12.14 6.90 0.78
C THR A 76 -10.89 7.44 0.08
N TYR A 77 -10.47 6.77 -1.00
CA TYR A 77 -9.34 7.20 -1.84
C TYR A 77 -9.69 8.31 -2.84
N GLY A 78 -10.93 8.80 -2.84
CA GLY A 78 -11.35 9.89 -3.75
C GLY A 78 -11.51 9.47 -5.21
N TYR A 79 -11.57 8.19 -5.53
CA TYR A 79 -11.77 7.67 -6.90
C TYR A 79 -13.23 7.75 -7.35
N LEU A 80 -13.90 8.87 -7.03
CA LEU A 80 -15.28 9.11 -7.43
C LEU A 80 -15.39 9.21 -8.95
N GLY A 81 -16.35 8.45 -9.52
CA GLY A 81 -16.56 8.44 -10.98
C GLY A 81 -15.60 7.52 -11.77
N ARG A 82 -14.60 6.93 -11.12
CA ARG A 82 -13.76 5.89 -11.74
C ARG A 82 -14.50 4.55 -11.77
N ARG A 83 -14.19 3.71 -12.74
CA ARG A 83 -14.81 2.38 -12.88
C ARG A 83 -14.17 1.42 -11.88
N LEU A 84 -14.98 0.63 -11.17
CA LEU A 84 -14.47 -0.41 -10.26
C LEU A 84 -13.55 -1.42 -10.97
N GLY A 85 -13.82 -1.71 -12.25
CA GLY A 85 -13.04 -2.65 -13.04
C GLY A 85 -11.63 -2.17 -13.39
N ASP A 86 -11.34 -0.87 -13.25
CA ASP A 86 -10.00 -0.31 -13.52
C ASP A 86 -9.04 -0.52 -12.34
N PHE A 87 -9.54 -1.10 -11.24
CA PHE A 87 -8.79 -1.33 -10.01
C PHE A 87 -8.94 -2.77 -9.54
N GLU A 88 -7.99 -3.24 -8.77
CA GLU A 88 -8.10 -4.38 -7.88
C GLU A 88 -8.36 -3.90 -6.44
N LEU A 89 -8.99 -4.70 -5.59
CA LEU A 89 -8.88 -4.52 -4.15
C LEU A 89 -7.70 -5.37 -3.69
N ASP A 90 -6.58 -4.74 -3.48
CA ASP A 90 -5.34 -5.42 -3.20
C ASP A 90 -4.89 -5.29 -1.74
N HIS A 91 -4.10 -6.26 -1.27
CA HIS A 91 -3.45 -6.25 0.03
C HIS A 91 -2.08 -5.58 -0.07
N LEU A 92 -1.85 -4.44 0.60
CA LEU A 92 -0.54 -3.80 0.60
C LEU A 92 0.55 -4.74 1.11
N VAL A 93 0.34 -5.38 2.26
CA VAL A 93 1.10 -6.57 2.65
C VAL A 93 0.34 -7.78 2.14
N PRO A 94 0.86 -8.49 1.14
CA PRO A 94 0.12 -9.60 0.54
C PRO A 94 -0.06 -10.77 1.50
N LEU A 95 -1.06 -11.60 1.23
CA LEU A 95 -1.36 -12.76 2.08
C LEU A 95 -0.19 -13.74 2.18
N ASP A 96 0.60 -13.88 1.12
CA ASP A 96 1.77 -14.75 1.08
C ASP A 96 3.04 -14.13 1.71
N LEU A 97 2.92 -12.91 2.23
CA LEU A 97 3.85 -12.29 3.17
C LEU A 97 3.21 -12.04 4.54
N GLY A 98 2.09 -12.68 4.84
CA GLY A 98 1.42 -12.59 6.15
C GLY A 98 0.66 -11.29 6.38
N GLY A 99 0.16 -10.64 5.34
CA GLY A 99 -0.74 -9.51 5.49
C GLY A 99 -2.07 -9.89 6.13
N SER A 100 -2.70 -8.95 6.85
CA SER A 100 -4.04 -9.14 7.38
C SER A 100 -5.05 -9.32 6.24
N PRO A 101 -5.86 -10.39 6.27
CA PRO A 101 -6.74 -10.71 5.15
C PRO A 101 -7.94 -9.77 5.01
N ASP A 102 -8.41 -9.17 6.10
CA ASP A 102 -9.69 -8.45 6.16
C ASP A 102 -9.62 -7.07 6.80
N ASP A 103 -8.46 -6.65 7.32
CA ASP A 103 -8.29 -5.30 7.84
C ASP A 103 -8.27 -4.28 6.69
N ALA A 104 -9.21 -3.33 6.72
CA ALA A 104 -9.31 -2.28 5.69
C ALA A 104 -8.04 -1.42 5.56
N ARG A 105 -7.19 -1.37 6.59
CA ARG A 105 -5.91 -0.67 6.58
C ARG A 105 -4.79 -1.44 5.88
N ASN A 106 -5.07 -2.66 5.44
CA ASN A 106 -4.20 -3.46 4.59
C ASN A 106 -4.74 -3.60 3.16
N LEU A 107 -5.94 -3.10 2.89
CA LEU A 107 -6.64 -3.28 1.63
C LEU A 107 -6.90 -1.94 0.96
N TRP A 108 -6.51 -1.79 -0.30
CA TRP A 108 -6.67 -0.55 -1.04
C TRP A 108 -7.08 -0.79 -2.50
N PRO A 109 -7.73 0.18 -3.15
CA PRO A 109 -8.06 0.07 -4.56
C PRO A 109 -6.81 0.37 -5.40
N GLU A 110 -6.08 -0.66 -5.76
CA GLU A 110 -4.92 -0.56 -6.63
C GLU A 110 -5.32 -0.49 -8.10
N PRO A 111 -4.83 0.50 -8.86
CA PRO A 111 -5.03 0.51 -10.29
C PRO A 111 -4.35 -0.69 -10.96
N TRP A 112 -5.02 -1.29 -11.96
CA TRP A 112 -4.38 -2.33 -12.77
C TRP A 112 -3.14 -1.81 -13.47
N ILE A 113 -3.23 -0.63 -14.09
CA ILE A 113 -2.12 0.06 -14.75
C ILE A 113 -2.29 1.57 -14.58
N GLU A 114 -1.25 2.24 -14.12
CA GLU A 114 -1.12 3.69 -14.15
C GLU A 114 -0.40 4.16 -15.43
N ALA A 115 -0.52 5.46 -15.74
CA ALA A 115 0.09 6.06 -16.95
C ALA A 115 1.62 5.89 -17.02
N ASN A 116 2.27 5.68 -15.89
CA ASN A 116 3.71 5.43 -15.77
C ASN A 116 4.10 3.94 -15.85
N GLY A 117 3.12 3.04 -16.09
CA GLY A 117 3.33 1.60 -16.22
C GLY A 117 3.42 0.83 -14.90
N TRP A 118 3.14 1.47 -13.75
CA TRP A 118 3.04 0.83 -12.44
C TRP A 118 1.58 0.49 -12.11
N GLY A 119 1.36 -0.61 -11.42
CA GLY A 119 0.05 -1.08 -11.00
C GLY A 119 0.10 -2.52 -10.54
N ALA A 120 -1.08 -3.13 -10.32
CA ALA A 120 -1.24 -4.44 -9.69
C ALA A 120 -0.38 -5.54 -10.32
N ASP A 121 -0.30 -5.63 -11.66
CA ASP A 121 0.53 -6.65 -12.35
C ASP A 121 2.01 -6.60 -11.89
N ARG A 122 2.56 -5.39 -11.74
CA ARG A 122 3.94 -5.21 -11.27
C ARG A 122 4.11 -5.54 -9.81
N LYS A 123 3.10 -5.21 -9.01
CA LYS A 123 3.12 -5.54 -7.59
C LYS A 123 3.03 -7.05 -7.37
N ASP A 124 2.23 -7.76 -8.16
CA ASP A 124 2.15 -9.23 -8.14
C ASP A 124 3.51 -9.89 -8.44
N GLU A 125 4.27 -9.34 -9.40
CA GLU A 125 5.64 -9.81 -9.69
C GLU A 125 6.55 -9.69 -8.45
N LEU A 126 6.46 -8.57 -7.73
CA LEU A 126 7.20 -8.33 -6.48
C LEU A 126 6.78 -9.29 -5.39
N GLU A 127 5.48 -9.46 -5.17
CA GLU A 127 4.92 -10.37 -4.17
C GLU A 127 5.46 -11.78 -4.34
N ALA A 128 5.37 -12.30 -5.57
CA ALA A 128 5.89 -13.60 -5.90
C ALA A 128 7.42 -13.70 -5.71
N ALA A 129 8.18 -12.64 -5.96
CA ALA A 129 9.63 -12.60 -5.74
C ALA A 129 9.96 -12.63 -4.24
N LEU A 130 9.31 -11.76 -3.44
CA LEU A 130 9.53 -11.68 -2.00
C LEU A 130 9.12 -12.96 -1.29
N SER A 131 7.94 -13.52 -1.61
CA SER A 131 7.45 -14.77 -1.05
C SER A 131 8.44 -15.92 -1.30
N ARG A 132 8.96 -16.06 -2.53
CA ARG A 132 9.99 -17.06 -2.84
C ARG A 132 11.27 -16.86 -2.01
N LEU A 133 11.72 -15.62 -1.84
CA LEU A 133 12.94 -15.32 -1.06
C LEU A 133 12.75 -15.64 0.42
N VAL A 134 11.59 -15.29 1.00
CA VAL A 134 11.25 -15.56 2.40
C VAL A 134 11.17 -17.09 2.63
N CYS A 135 10.42 -17.79 1.81
CA CYS A 135 10.25 -19.23 1.97
C CYS A 135 11.53 -20.03 1.67
N ALA A 136 12.47 -19.46 0.91
CA ALA A 136 13.81 -20.04 0.72
C ALA A 136 14.80 -19.67 1.85
N GLY A 137 14.39 -18.92 2.87
CA GLY A 137 15.27 -18.44 3.95
C GLY A 137 16.33 -17.43 3.49
N ARG A 138 16.15 -16.79 2.33
CA ARG A 138 17.08 -15.82 1.73
C ARG A 138 16.75 -14.36 2.09
N LEU A 139 15.57 -14.12 2.64
CA LEU A 139 15.09 -12.83 3.11
C LEU A 139 14.26 -13.05 4.37
N GLY A 140 14.45 -12.19 5.38
CA GLY A 140 13.62 -12.22 6.57
C GLY A 140 12.19 -11.72 6.27
N LEU A 141 11.17 -12.31 6.93
CA LEU A 141 9.78 -11.92 6.75
C LEU A 141 9.57 -10.42 7.03
N ALA A 142 10.09 -9.93 8.15
CA ALA A 142 9.97 -8.51 8.53
C ALA A 142 10.63 -7.57 7.51
N GLU A 143 11.75 -7.97 6.90
CA GLU A 143 12.41 -7.19 5.86
C GLU A 143 11.56 -7.14 4.59
N ALA A 144 10.97 -8.27 4.18
CA ALA A 144 10.07 -8.32 3.02
C ALA A 144 8.81 -7.45 3.23
N GLN A 145 8.20 -7.54 4.42
CA GLN A 145 7.05 -6.71 4.80
C GLN A 145 7.38 -5.22 4.80
N ALA A 146 8.52 -4.84 5.39
CA ALA A 146 8.98 -3.45 5.40
C ALA A 146 9.26 -2.92 3.99
N ALA A 147 9.87 -3.73 3.12
CA ALA A 147 10.17 -3.33 1.76
C ALA A 147 8.90 -3.00 0.96
N ILE A 148 7.87 -3.86 1.03
CA ILE A 148 6.63 -3.66 0.26
C ILE A 148 5.75 -2.54 0.83
N THR A 149 5.76 -2.31 2.14
CA THR A 149 4.96 -1.24 2.76
C THR A 149 5.58 0.14 2.64
N THR A 150 6.91 0.23 2.57
CA THR A 150 7.62 1.52 2.48
C THR A 150 7.51 2.12 1.07
N ASP A 151 7.89 1.35 0.06
CA ASP A 151 7.82 1.73 -1.36
C ASP A 151 7.93 0.46 -2.19
N TRP A 152 6.80 -0.12 -2.58
CA TRP A 152 6.78 -1.35 -3.35
C TRP A 152 7.40 -1.18 -4.75
N ILE A 153 7.40 0.04 -5.32
CA ILE A 153 8.06 0.31 -6.61
C ILE A 153 9.58 0.21 -6.48
N ALA A 154 10.15 0.80 -5.41
CA ALA A 154 11.57 0.66 -5.12
C ALA A 154 11.94 -0.79 -4.79
N ALA A 155 11.08 -1.49 -4.02
CA ALA A 155 11.25 -2.90 -3.72
C ALA A 155 11.21 -3.78 -4.99
N TRP A 156 10.30 -3.48 -5.94
CA TRP A 156 10.23 -4.20 -7.22
C TRP A 156 11.56 -4.09 -7.98
N ARG A 157 12.12 -2.88 -8.09
CA ARG A 157 13.44 -2.66 -8.73
C ARG A 157 14.57 -3.43 -8.05
N LYS A 158 14.46 -3.66 -6.73
CA LYS A 158 15.50 -4.36 -5.95
C LYS A 158 15.38 -5.89 -6.05
N TYR A 159 14.16 -6.42 -6.02
CA TYR A 159 13.92 -7.85 -5.79
C TYR A 159 13.40 -8.63 -6.99
N VAL A 160 12.90 -7.94 -8.04
CA VAL A 160 12.43 -8.61 -9.25
C VAL A 160 13.59 -8.77 -10.24
N PRO A 161 13.96 -10.01 -10.64
CA PRO A 161 15.06 -10.23 -11.57
C PRO A 161 14.81 -9.59 -12.94
N GLY A 162 15.83 -8.93 -13.48
CA GLY A 162 15.74 -8.30 -14.81
C GLY A 162 15.01 -6.94 -14.81
N SER A 163 14.74 -6.37 -13.64
CA SER A 163 14.32 -4.95 -13.55
C SER A 163 15.43 -4.04 -14.10
N PRO A 164 15.07 -2.99 -14.84
CA PRO A 164 16.02 -2.03 -15.40
C PRO A 164 16.73 -1.19 -14.34
#